data_8cac49a14c94003f7aa7c679e4549784
#
_entry.id   8cac49a14c94003f7aa7c679e4549784
#
_cell.length_a   1.000
_cell.length_b   1.000
_cell.length_c   1.000
_cell.angle_alpha   90.00
_cell.angle_beta   90.00
_cell.angle_gamma   90.00
#
_symmetry.space_group_name_H-M   'P 1'
#
loop_
_entity.id
_entity.type
_entity.pdbx_description
1 polymer ?
#
loop_
_entity_poly.entity_id
_entity_poly.type
_entity_poly.pdbx_seq_one_letter_code
_entity_poly.pdbx_strand_id
1 'polypeptide(L)'
;MNGTPDRAEGTGSAEGTGVGLPEPGAGDEGGSRLADDACSEAGSEGEGQSFATFVAEVGQLKDMVKLMDREENVDARMCAILERYQEQPQLLDTHIESLVTPLAETLRSACRSDDVTESQIRRTCHVLYVLTKVRGFKVVIKFFPHSVLEPCLDLLDKQNAKDSETWETRYVLLLWLSILVMVPCFFCICSQCIRTRVHQLVC
;
A
#
# COMPACT_ATOMS: atom_id res chain seq x y z
N MET A 1 -39.18 -3.29 -46.11
CA MET A 1 -38.25 -3.83 -47.12
C MET A 1 -37.03 -4.24 -46.29
N ASN A 2 -37.01 -5.48 -45.82
CA ASN A 2 -36.33 -6.64 -46.41
C ASN A 2 -34.80 -6.43 -46.32
N GLY A 3 -33.99 -7.26 -45.74
CA GLY A 3 -34.11 -8.65 -45.32
C GLY A 3 -32.79 -9.04 -44.59
N THR A 4 -32.90 -9.97 -43.73
CA THR A 4 -31.89 -10.97 -43.37
C THR A 4 -31.89 -12.02 -44.51
N PRO A 5 -30.85 -12.79 -44.70
CA PRO A 5 -30.48 -14.03 -43.97
C PRO A 5 -28.95 -14.23 -43.97
N ASP A 6 -28.29 -15.27 -43.51
CA ASP A 6 -28.49 -16.66 -43.16
C ASP A 6 -27.20 -17.18 -42.51
N ARG A 7 -27.22 -17.82 -41.48
CA ARG A 7 -26.97 -19.20 -41.02
C ARG A 7 -26.04 -20.05 -41.91
N ALA A 8 -24.93 -20.52 -41.34
CA ALA A 8 -24.32 -21.80 -41.68
C ALA A 8 -23.62 -22.42 -40.48
N GLU A 9 -24.16 -23.52 -40.05
CA GLU A 9 -23.63 -24.50 -39.14
C GLU A 9 -22.50 -25.29 -39.81
N GLY A 10 -21.55 -25.74 -39.05
CA GLY A 10 -20.52 -26.70 -39.51
C GLY A 10 -20.02 -27.51 -38.33
N THR A 11 -20.74 -28.62 -38.13
CA THR A 11 -20.36 -29.76 -37.29
C THR A 11 -19.21 -30.52 -37.90
N GLY A 12 -18.29 -31.03 -37.08
CA GLY A 12 -17.24 -31.98 -37.52
C GLY A 12 -16.64 -32.67 -36.30
N SER A 13 -17.21 -33.82 -35.98
CA SER A 13 -16.65 -34.84 -35.07
C SER A 13 -15.60 -35.68 -35.80
N ALA A 14 -14.65 -36.25 -35.05
CA ALA A 14 -14.07 -37.60 -35.10
C ALA A 14 -12.82 -37.65 -34.25
N GLU A 15 -12.78 -38.40 -33.14
CA GLU A 15 -12.30 -39.80 -33.00
C GLU A 15 -10.82 -39.94 -33.45
N GLY A 16 -9.90 -40.48 -32.70
CA GLY A 16 -9.88 -41.47 -31.70
C GLY A 16 -8.45 -41.96 -31.46
N THR A 17 -8.32 -42.89 -30.56
CA THR A 17 -7.23 -43.85 -30.32
C THR A 17 -5.90 -43.28 -29.81
N GLY A 18 -5.29 -43.70 -28.71
CA GLY A 18 -5.37 -44.93 -27.96
C GLY A 18 -3.97 -45.41 -27.59
N VAL A 19 -3.83 -45.82 -26.33
CA VAL A 19 -2.92 -46.84 -25.82
C VAL A 19 -1.43 -46.56 -25.67
N GLY A 20 -0.95 -46.79 -24.45
CA GLY A 20 0.43 -47.15 -24.21
C GLY A 20 0.99 -46.81 -22.82
N LEU A 21 0.53 -47.51 -21.79
CA LEU A 21 1.34 -47.77 -20.59
C LEU A 21 2.37 -48.85 -20.91
N PRO A 22 3.55 -48.80 -20.31
CA PRO A 22 4.10 -49.99 -19.70
C PRO A 22 4.45 -49.79 -18.21
N GLU A 23 4.04 -50.76 -17.44
CA GLU A 23 4.39 -51.09 -16.08
C GLU A 23 5.72 -51.90 -16.03
N PRO A 24 6.18 -52.35 -14.84
CA PRO A 24 7.48 -51.99 -14.27
C PRO A 24 8.51 -53.10 -14.40
N GLY A 25 9.76 -52.71 -14.36
CA GLY A 25 10.89 -53.63 -14.29
C GLY A 25 11.58 -53.57 -12.93
N ALA A 26 11.49 -54.65 -12.20
CA ALA A 26 12.20 -54.87 -10.95
C ALA A 26 13.65 -55.36 -11.16
N GLY A 27 14.51 -55.11 -10.19
CA GLY A 27 15.84 -55.72 -9.97
C GLY A 27 16.97 -54.71 -10.20
N ASP A 28 17.93 -54.54 -9.33
CA ASP A 28 18.75 -55.46 -8.58
C ASP A 28 19.60 -54.70 -7.52
N GLU A 29 19.96 -55.42 -6.54
CA GLU A 29 20.76 -55.06 -5.38
C GLU A 29 22.23 -54.69 -5.70
N GLY A 30 22.82 -53.78 -4.91
CA GLY A 30 24.26 -53.87 -4.70
C GLY A 30 25.05 -52.58 -4.58
N GLY A 31 25.56 -52.27 -3.38
CA GLY A 31 26.78 -51.49 -3.29
C GLY A 31 26.79 -50.29 -2.36
N SER A 32 26.88 -50.54 -1.08
CA SER A 32 27.45 -49.64 -0.06
C SER A 32 28.69 -48.90 -0.55
N ARG A 33 28.65 -47.58 -0.50
CA ARG A 33 29.82 -46.74 -0.23
C ARG A 33 29.38 -45.46 0.48
N LEU A 34 29.79 -45.36 1.72
CA LEU A 34 29.86 -44.13 2.49
C LEU A 34 30.70 -43.12 1.72
N ALA A 35 30.10 -42.02 1.30
CA ALA A 35 30.79 -40.81 0.93
C ALA A 35 30.23 -39.72 1.84
N ASP A 36 31.14 -39.23 2.70
CA ASP A 36 30.93 -38.04 3.49
C ASP A 36 30.60 -36.88 2.56
N ASP A 37 29.35 -36.52 2.51
CA ASP A 37 28.93 -35.30 1.83
C ASP A 37 29.01 -34.16 2.85
N ALA A 38 30.12 -33.43 2.77
CA ALA A 38 30.32 -32.18 3.46
C ALA A 38 29.24 -31.20 2.96
N CYS A 39 28.17 -31.12 3.72
CA CYS A 39 27.19 -30.02 3.58
C CYS A 39 27.94 -28.70 3.75
N SER A 40 28.20 -28.06 2.62
CA SER A 40 28.67 -26.68 2.58
C SER A 40 27.61 -25.79 3.23
N GLU A 41 27.89 -25.35 4.44
CA GLU A 41 27.17 -24.24 5.10
C GLU A 41 27.51 -22.92 4.38
N ALA A 42 26.93 -22.70 3.22
CA ALA A 42 27.06 -21.46 2.44
C ALA A 42 25.70 -20.78 2.28
N GLY A 43 24.92 -20.66 3.35
CA GLY A 43 23.57 -20.07 3.31
C GLY A 43 23.25 -19.04 4.39
N SER A 44 24.12 -18.90 5.41
CA SER A 44 23.77 -18.14 6.62
C SER A 44 24.23 -16.67 6.64
N GLU A 45 25.16 -16.27 5.78
CA GLU A 45 25.71 -14.90 5.85
C GLU A 45 24.83 -13.84 5.14
N GLY A 46 24.05 -14.22 4.16
CA GLY A 46 23.19 -13.28 3.41
C GLY A 46 21.94 -12.82 4.17
N GLU A 47 21.33 -13.69 4.95
CA GLU A 47 20.09 -13.37 5.68
C GLU A 47 20.37 -12.46 6.89
N GLY A 48 21.44 -12.68 7.61
CA GLY A 48 21.82 -11.85 8.74
C GLY A 48 22.18 -10.42 8.33
N GLN A 49 22.84 -10.25 7.20
CA GLN A 49 23.22 -8.95 6.66
C GLN A 49 22.01 -8.17 6.12
N SER A 50 21.06 -8.86 5.51
CA SER A 50 19.77 -8.27 5.06
C SER A 50 18.93 -7.78 6.24
N PHE A 51 18.83 -8.57 7.31
CA PHE A 51 18.08 -8.18 8.50
C PHE A 51 18.73 -7.00 9.26
N ALA A 52 20.04 -6.97 9.39
CA ALA A 52 20.75 -5.86 10.02
C ALA A 52 20.56 -4.55 9.23
N THR A 53 20.57 -4.61 7.91
CA THR A 53 20.30 -3.47 7.04
C THR A 53 18.86 -2.96 7.22
N PHE A 54 17.89 -3.86 7.28
CA PHE A 54 16.50 -3.55 7.54
C PHE A 54 16.29 -2.82 8.88
N VAL A 55 16.86 -3.33 9.95
CA VAL A 55 16.77 -2.70 11.29
C VAL A 55 17.35 -1.29 11.28
N ALA A 56 18.50 -1.09 10.62
CA ALA A 56 19.13 0.21 10.47
C ALA A 56 18.24 1.18 9.66
N GLU A 57 17.66 0.73 8.55
CA GLU A 57 16.77 1.53 7.69
C GLU A 57 15.48 1.96 8.41
N VAL A 58 14.87 1.04 9.16
CA VAL A 58 13.68 1.38 9.97
C VAL A 58 14.03 2.40 11.04
N GLY A 59 15.20 2.30 11.68
CA GLY A 59 15.71 3.32 12.58
C GLY A 59 15.81 4.69 11.91
N GLN A 60 16.42 4.74 10.72
CA GLN A 60 16.51 5.96 9.91
C GLN A 60 15.13 6.53 9.55
N LEU A 61 14.17 5.69 9.12
CA LEU A 61 12.81 6.15 8.81
C LEU A 61 12.15 6.82 10.02
N LYS A 62 12.26 6.23 11.21
CA LYS A 62 11.70 6.82 12.45
C LYS A 62 12.34 8.15 12.82
N ASP A 63 13.64 8.29 12.61
CA ASP A 63 14.33 9.56 12.87
C ASP A 63 13.97 10.62 11.81
N MET A 64 13.85 10.22 10.55
CA MET A 64 13.39 11.12 9.47
C MET A 64 11.97 11.65 9.72
N VAL A 65 11.04 10.83 10.25
CA VAL A 65 9.71 11.33 10.64
C VAL A 65 9.80 12.49 11.62
N LYS A 66 10.72 12.44 12.58
CA LYS A 66 10.93 13.53 13.55
C LYS A 66 11.55 14.78 12.92
N LEU A 67 12.25 14.63 11.79
CA LEU A 67 12.93 15.71 11.09
C LEU A 67 12.08 16.32 9.96
N MET A 68 10.90 15.76 9.67
CA MET A 68 10.02 16.22 8.57
C MET A 68 9.70 17.72 8.64
N ASP A 69 9.62 18.29 9.85
CA ASP A 69 9.29 19.70 10.06
C ASP A 69 10.51 20.62 9.94
N ARG A 70 11.72 20.08 10.00
CA ARG A 70 12.96 20.86 10.16
C ARG A 70 13.86 20.85 8.93
N GLU A 71 13.83 19.77 8.18
CA GLU A 71 14.74 19.56 7.04
C GLU A 71 13.97 19.44 5.73
N GLU A 72 14.49 20.05 4.70
CA GLU A 72 14.00 19.87 3.32
C GLU A 72 14.46 18.51 2.76
N ASN A 73 13.68 17.96 1.84
CA ASN A 73 13.96 16.67 1.13
C ASN A 73 14.02 15.42 2.03
N VAL A 74 13.58 15.48 3.28
CA VAL A 74 13.47 14.30 4.15
C VAL A 74 12.42 13.33 3.58
N ASP A 75 11.30 13.86 3.10
CA ASP A 75 10.22 13.10 2.46
C ASP A 75 10.71 12.30 1.26
N ALA A 76 11.48 12.90 0.35
CA ALA A 76 12.04 12.20 -0.81
C ALA A 76 12.99 11.06 -0.40
N ARG A 77 13.82 11.28 0.63
CA ARG A 77 14.71 10.24 1.16
C ARG A 77 13.92 9.10 1.82
N MET A 78 12.87 9.43 2.58
CA MET A 78 11.97 8.44 3.18
C MET A 78 11.29 7.61 2.09
N CYS A 79 10.75 8.26 1.07
CA CYS A 79 10.09 7.58 -0.05
C CYS A 79 11.03 6.63 -0.78
N ALA A 80 12.27 7.04 -1.04
CA ALA A 80 13.28 6.19 -1.67
C ALA A 80 13.62 4.93 -0.84
N ILE A 81 13.62 5.04 0.50
CA ILE A 81 13.78 3.87 1.37
C ILE A 81 12.53 2.99 1.33
N LEU A 82 11.34 3.59 1.49
CA LEU A 82 10.07 2.86 1.53
C LEU A 82 9.80 2.07 0.24
N GLU A 83 10.12 2.64 -0.92
CA GLU A 83 9.90 1.98 -2.22
C GLU A 83 10.71 0.70 -2.39
N ARG A 84 11.82 0.53 -1.68
CA ARG A 84 12.59 -0.72 -1.69
C ARG A 84 11.83 -1.90 -1.07
N TYR A 85 10.83 -1.60 -0.22
CA TYR A 85 10.00 -2.63 0.44
C TYR A 85 8.78 -3.07 -0.38
N GLN A 86 8.64 -2.65 -1.65
CA GLN A 86 7.49 -3.03 -2.47
C GLN A 86 7.33 -4.54 -2.66
N GLU A 87 8.44 -5.29 -2.72
CA GLU A 87 8.41 -6.73 -2.89
C GLU A 87 8.16 -7.49 -1.57
N GLN A 88 8.55 -6.91 -0.44
CA GLN A 88 8.39 -7.50 0.88
C GLN A 88 7.77 -6.50 1.88
N PRO A 89 6.58 -5.99 1.60
CA PRO A 89 5.97 -4.91 2.39
C PRO A 89 5.61 -5.33 3.81
N GLN A 90 5.44 -6.63 4.08
CA GLN A 90 5.16 -7.18 5.42
C GLN A 90 6.29 -6.92 6.43
N LEU A 91 7.52 -6.68 5.98
CA LEU A 91 8.62 -6.32 6.86
C LEU A 91 8.34 -5.02 7.63
N LEU A 92 7.56 -4.11 7.05
CA LEU A 92 7.19 -2.84 7.69
C LEU A 92 6.09 -2.99 8.76
N ASP A 93 5.37 -4.13 8.84
CA ASP A 93 4.16 -4.28 9.67
C ASP A 93 4.37 -3.96 11.15
N THR A 94 5.47 -4.41 11.72
CA THR A 94 5.81 -4.16 13.12
C THR A 94 6.16 -2.69 13.42
N HIS A 95 6.40 -1.90 12.39
CA HIS A 95 6.85 -0.51 12.51
C HIS A 95 5.89 0.51 11.90
N ILE A 96 4.87 0.05 11.15
CA ILE A 96 3.96 0.91 10.40
C ILE A 96 3.23 1.92 11.32
N GLU A 97 2.81 1.51 12.50
CA GLU A 97 2.18 2.39 13.48
C GLU A 97 3.11 3.55 13.86
N SER A 98 4.37 3.25 14.17
CA SER A 98 5.35 4.26 14.58
C SER A 98 5.75 5.23 13.45
N LEU A 99 5.49 4.87 12.20
CA LEU A 99 5.71 5.72 11.03
C LEU A 99 4.45 6.54 10.70
N VAL A 100 3.29 5.89 10.67
CA VAL A 100 2.04 6.52 10.22
C VAL A 100 1.45 7.46 11.27
N THR A 101 1.45 7.06 12.55
CA THR A 101 0.80 7.86 13.61
C THR A 101 1.32 9.29 13.69
N PRO A 102 2.63 9.57 13.75
CA PRO A 102 3.11 10.95 13.82
C PRO A 102 2.78 11.76 12.55
N LEU A 103 2.83 11.14 11.36
CA LEU A 103 2.45 11.81 10.11
C LEU A 103 0.94 12.15 10.08
N ALA A 104 0.10 11.23 10.52
CA ALA A 104 -1.34 11.47 10.63
C ALA A 104 -1.69 12.53 11.68
N GLU A 105 -0.91 12.62 12.76
CA GLU A 105 -1.05 13.69 13.77
C GLU A 105 -0.66 15.06 13.21
N THR A 106 0.38 15.15 12.37
CA THR A 106 0.71 16.39 11.65
C THR A 106 -0.45 16.86 10.78
N LEU A 107 -1.07 15.94 10.02
CA LEU A 107 -2.27 16.27 9.24
C LEU A 107 -3.46 16.66 10.13
N ARG A 108 -3.65 15.99 11.27
CA ARG A 108 -4.68 16.37 12.23
C ARG A 108 -4.46 17.77 12.80
N SER A 109 -3.23 18.14 13.05
CA SER A 109 -2.87 19.50 13.49
C SER A 109 -3.14 20.51 12.38
N ALA A 110 -2.77 20.22 11.14
CA ALA A 110 -3.06 21.06 9.99
C ALA A 110 -4.56 21.29 9.76
N CYS A 111 -5.40 20.31 10.08
CA CYS A 111 -6.85 20.47 10.02
C CYS A 111 -7.41 21.41 11.09
N ARG A 112 -6.71 21.63 12.20
CA ARG A 112 -7.20 22.38 13.37
C ARG A 112 -6.59 23.76 13.52
N SER A 113 -5.40 23.95 13.02
CA SER A 113 -4.65 25.20 13.14
C SER A 113 -3.90 25.50 11.85
N ASP A 114 -3.69 26.80 11.59
CA ASP A 114 -2.91 27.25 10.45
C ASP A 114 -1.38 27.24 10.74
N ASP A 115 -0.95 26.60 11.84
CA ASP A 115 0.46 26.52 12.21
C ASP A 115 1.29 25.61 11.30
N VAL A 116 0.63 24.68 10.60
CA VAL A 116 1.26 23.74 9.67
C VAL A 116 1.26 24.34 8.27
N THR A 117 2.43 24.47 7.67
CA THR A 117 2.56 25.05 6.33
C THR A 117 2.05 24.12 5.24
N GLU A 118 1.59 24.66 4.12
CA GLU A 118 1.15 23.86 2.96
C GLU A 118 2.25 22.92 2.47
N SER A 119 3.51 23.38 2.49
CA SER A 119 4.66 22.54 2.15
C SER A 119 4.81 21.32 3.07
N GLN A 120 4.59 21.49 4.39
CA GLN A 120 4.61 20.38 5.35
C GLN A 120 3.47 19.40 5.09
N ILE A 121 2.26 19.91 4.82
CA ILE A 121 1.10 19.09 4.47
C ILE A 121 1.41 18.24 3.24
N ARG A 122 1.93 18.87 2.18
CA ARG A 122 2.28 18.18 0.92
C ARG A 122 3.33 17.09 1.14
N ARG A 123 4.42 17.39 1.84
CA ARG A 123 5.47 16.40 2.14
C ARG A 123 4.95 15.25 2.99
N THR A 124 4.15 15.54 4.02
CA THR A 124 3.52 14.53 4.86
C THR A 124 2.59 13.62 4.04
N CYS A 125 1.77 14.20 3.17
CA CYS A 125 0.88 13.44 2.29
C CYS A 125 1.66 12.60 1.28
N HIS A 126 2.77 13.12 0.73
CA HIS A 126 3.64 12.36 -0.16
C HIS A 126 4.15 11.06 0.50
N VAL A 127 4.69 11.15 1.71
CA VAL A 127 5.15 9.96 2.46
C VAL A 127 3.99 9.02 2.79
N LEU A 128 2.84 9.53 3.24
CA LEU A 128 1.65 8.72 3.51
C LEU A 128 1.12 8.02 2.25
N TYR A 129 1.14 8.70 1.10
CA TYR A 129 0.79 8.10 -0.18
C TYR A 129 1.73 6.93 -0.52
N VAL A 130 3.06 7.11 -0.42
CA VAL A 130 4.03 6.04 -0.68
C VAL A 130 3.85 4.87 0.29
N LEU A 131 3.59 5.13 1.58
CA LEU A 131 3.24 4.09 2.54
C LEU A 131 1.97 3.31 2.13
N THR A 132 0.94 4.00 1.63
CA THR A 132 -0.27 3.32 1.12
C THR A 132 -0.02 2.53 -0.15
N LYS A 133 0.88 3.00 -1.02
CA LYS A 133 1.31 2.30 -2.24
C LYS A 133 2.08 1.03 -1.90
N VAL A 134 3.02 1.10 -0.96
CA VAL A 134 3.91 -0.02 -0.59
C VAL A 134 3.17 -1.04 0.27
N ARG A 135 2.52 -0.62 1.35
CA ARG A 135 1.93 -1.56 2.33
C ARG A 135 0.44 -1.82 2.09
N GLY A 136 -0.20 -0.97 1.33
CA GLY A 136 -1.64 -1.02 1.08
C GLY A 136 -2.45 -0.16 2.05
N PHE A 137 -3.42 0.56 1.48
CA PHE A 137 -4.23 1.53 2.22
C PHE A 137 -4.94 0.93 3.44
N LYS A 138 -5.44 -0.32 3.37
CA LYS A 138 -6.18 -0.99 4.47
C LYS A 138 -5.38 -1.14 5.75
N VAL A 139 -4.05 -1.17 5.65
CA VAL A 139 -3.16 -1.26 6.82
C VAL A 139 -2.87 0.13 7.36
N VAL A 140 -2.52 1.06 6.48
CA VAL A 140 -2.12 2.43 6.83
C VAL A 140 -3.26 3.21 7.48
N ILE A 141 -4.47 3.11 6.96
CA ILE A 141 -5.64 3.86 7.44
C ILE A 141 -6.07 3.52 8.88
N LYS A 142 -5.67 2.36 9.40
CA LYS A 142 -5.99 1.97 10.79
C LYS A 142 -5.42 2.92 11.83
N PHE A 143 -4.39 3.66 11.46
CA PHE A 143 -3.67 4.58 12.35
C PHE A 143 -4.07 6.04 12.15
N PHE A 144 -5.05 6.30 11.29
CA PHE A 144 -5.57 7.65 11.08
C PHE A 144 -6.56 8.05 12.18
N PRO A 145 -6.51 9.30 12.68
CA PRO A 145 -7.45 9.79 13.69
C PRO A 145 -8.90 9.83 13.18
N HIS A 146 -9.86 9.51 14.05
CA HIS A 146 -11.29 9.42 13.69
C HIS A 146 -12.11 10.69 14.05
N SER A 147 -11.48 11.78 14.45
CA SER A 147 -12.17 12.88 15.14
C SER A 147 -12.14 14.25 14.43
N VAL A 148 -11.89 14.31 13.11
CA VAL A 148 -11.63 15.57 12.40
C VAL A 148 -12.32 15.67 11.04
N LEU A 149 -13.58 15.25 10.95
CA LEU A 149 -14.29 15.18 9.67
C LEU A 149 -14.45 16.55 9.00
N GLU A 150 -15.06 17.53 9.69
CA GLU A 150 -15.26 18.87 9.12
C GLU A 150 -13.94 19.59 8.79
N PRO A 151 -12.93 19.64 9.71
CA PRO A 151 -11.65 20.23 9.38
C PRO A 151 -10.93 19.55 8.21
N CYS A 152 -11.07 18.24 8.05
CA CYS A 152 -10.51 17.52 6.90
C CYS A 152 -11.20 17.92 5.58
N LEU A 153 -12.52 18.13 5.61
CA LEU A 153 -13.26 18.67 4.45
C LEU A 153 -12.80 20.08 4.12
N ASP A 154 -12.65 20.95 5.11
CA ASP A 154 -12.18 22.32 4.90
C ASP A 154 -10.76 22.36 4.31
N LEU A 155 -9.88 21.46 4.73
CA LEU A 155 -8.55 21.33 4.17
C LEU A 155 -8.58 20.84 2.72
N LEU A 156 -9.49 19.91 2.40
CA LEU A 156 -9.70 19.41 1.04
C LEU A 156 -10.29 20.50 0.12
N ASP A 157 -11.21 21.33 0.62
CA ASP A 157 -11.79 22.46 -0.12
C ASP A 157 -10.74 23.53 -0.50
N LYS A 158 -9.75 23.72 0.36
CA LYS A 158 -8.64 24.64 0.09
C LYS A 158 -7.71 24.13 -1.04
N GLN A 159 -7.73 22.82 -1.35
CA GLN A 159 -6.86 22.25 -2.37
C GLN A 159 -7.35 22.59 -3.78
N ASN A 160 -6.42 23.01 -4.66
CA ASN A 160 -6.75 23.23 -6.07
C ASN A 160 -6.89 21.90 -6.83
N ALA A 161 -8.10 21.57 -7.27
CA ALA A 161 -8.37 20.33 -7.99
C ALA A 161 -7.66 20.19 -9.34
N LYS A 162 -7.21 21.33 -9.92
CA LYS A 162 -6.53 21.36 -11.22
C LYS A 162 -5.01 21.31 -11.10
N ASP A 163 -4.49 21.40 -9.88
CA ASP A 163 -3.06 21.33 -9.64
C ASP A 163 -2.61 19.87 -9.63
N SER A 164 -1.78 19.52 -10.61
CA SER A 164 -1.21 18.18 -10.75
C SER A 164 -0.13 17.86 -9.73
N GLU A 165 0.44 18.85 -9.04
CA GLU A 165 1.50 18.63 -8.05
C GLU A 165 0.94 18.27 -6.65
N THR A 166 -0.34 18.58 -6.39
CA THR A 166 -0.98 18.36 -5.08
C THR A 166 -1.94 17.16 -5.08
N TRP A 167 -1.96 16.34 -6.12
CA TRP A 167 -2.87 15.20 -6.23
C TRP A 167 -2.70 14.16 -5.12
N GLU A 168 -1.48 13.94 -4.62
CA GLU A 168 -1.21 13.02 -3.51
C GLU A 168 -1.85 13.51 -2.20
N THR A 169 -1.80 14.81 -1.96
CA THR A 169 -2.50 15.44 -0.83
C THR A 169 -3.99 15.16 -0.90
N ARG A 170 -4.61 15.39 -2.07
CA ARG A 170 -6.02 15.08 -2.28
C ARG A 170 -6.33 13.59 -2.09
N TYR A 171 -5.48 12.71 -2.60
CA TYR A 171 -5.63 11.26 -2.45
C TYR A 171 -5.65 10.87 -0.96
N VAL A 172 -4.69 11.32 -0.17
CA VAL A 172 -4.59 11.00 1.27
C VAL A 172 -5.78 11.57 2.05
N LEU A 173 -6.18 12.81 1.77
CA LEU A 173 -7.35 13.43 2.39
C LEU A 173 -8.65 12.70 2.05
N LEU A 174 -8.87 12.31 0.80
CA LEU A 174 -10.03 11.52 0.36
C LEU A 174 -10.02 10.13 1.01
N LEU A 175 -8.86 9.49 1.08
CA LEU A 175 -8.70 8.22 1.78
C LEU A 175 -9.08 8.36 3.27
N TRP A 176 -8.61 9.41 3.91
CA TRP A 176 -8.95 9.69 5.32
C TRP A 176 -10.45 9.96 5.49
N LEU A 177 -11.03 10.79 4.64
CA LEU A 177 -12.47 11.04 4.64
C LEU A 177 -13.29 9.76 4.46
N SER A 178 -12.85 8.83 3.63
CA SER A 178 -13.54 7.55 3.43
C SER A 178 -13.70 6.77 4.73
N ILE A 179 -12.70 6.83 5.62
CA ILE A 179 -12.77 6.19 6.94
C ILE A 179 -13.71 6.97 7.87
N LEU A 180 -13.55 8.29 7.91
CA LEU A 180 -14.35 9.14 8.79
C LEU A 180 -15.86 9.03 8.50
N VAL A 181 -16.21 8.84 7.22
CA VAL A 181 -17.60 8.61 6.80
C VAL A 181 -18.08 7.18 7.08
N MET A 182 -17.16 6.19 7.02
CA MET A 182 -17.50 4.78 7.28
C MET A 182 -17.64 4.46 8.77
N VAL A 183 -17.02 5.23 9.66
CA VAL A 183 -17.26 5.08 11.11
C VAL A 183 -18.69 5.52 11.40
N PRO A 184 -19.57 4.62 11.89
CA PRO A 184 -20.93 5.00 12.21
C PRO A 184 -20.91 6.07 13.30
N CYS A 185 -21.15 7.31 12.93
CA CYS A 185 -21.35 8.40 13.84
C CYS A 185 -22.63 8.14 14.63
N PHE A 186 -22.51 7.58 15.82
CA PHE A 186 -23.63 7.40 16.77
C PHE A 186 -24.31 8.72 17.16
N PHE A 187 -23.77 9.87 16.70
CA PHE A 187 -24.25 11.22 16.93
C PHE A 187 -24.44 12.05 15.64
N CYS A 188 -24.62 11.43 14.48
CA CYS A 188 -24.68 12.21 13.26
C CYS A 188 -26.09 12.67 12.87
N ILE A 189 -26.48 13.83 13.38
CA ILE A 189 -27.57 14.65 12.81
C ILE A 189 -27.15 15.28 11.46
N CYS A 190 -25.91 15.14 11.03
CA CYS A 190 -25.30 15.81 9.87
C CYS A 190 -24.96 14.93 8.67
N SER A 191 -25.40 13.67 8.63
CA SER A 191 -25.01 12.75 7.53
C SER A 191 -25.44 13.23 6.14
N GLN A 192 -26.53 14.00 6.03
CA GLN A 192 -26.99 14.56 4.75
C GLN A 192 -26.13 15.73 4.28
N CYS A 193 -25.74 16.66 5.15
CA CYS A 193 -24.85 17.77 4.80
C CYS A 193 -23.48 17.29 4.36
N ILE A 194 -22.93 16.30 5.09
CA ILE A 194 -21.62 15.72 4.75
C ILE A 194 -21.65 14.99 3.42
N ARG A 195 -22.69 14.18 3.15
CA ARG A 195 -22.87 13.52 1.85
C ARG A 195 -22.95 14.50 0.70
N THR A 196 -23.71 15.58 0.86
CA THR A 196 -23.85 16.61 -0.18
C THR A 196 -22.51 17.30 -0.44
N ARG A 197 -21.77 17.65 0.62
CA ARG A 197 -20.47 18.32 0.51
C ARG A 197 -19.41 17.42 -0.09
N VAL A 198 -19.31 16.15 0.32
CA VAL A 198 -18.40 15.17 -0.28
C VAL A 198 -18.76 14.92 -1.75
N HIS A 199 -20.03 14.84 -2.10
CA HIS A 199 -20.45 14.69 -3.49
C HIS A 199 -20.04 15.89 -4.36
N GLN A 200 -20.14 17.12 -3.84
CA GLN A 200 -19.69 18.32 -4.55
C GLN A 200 -18.18 18.39 -4.75
N LEU A 201 -17.38 17.74 -3.89
CA LEU A 201 -15.92 17.75 -3.95
C LEU A 201 -15.35 16.67 -4.88
N VAL A 202 -16.14 15.63 -5.18
CA VAL A 202 -15.71 14.48 -6.00
C VAL A 202 -16.21 14.61 -7.46
N CYS A 203 -17.25 15.40 -7.70
CA CYS A 203 -17.75 15.75 -9.03
C CYS A 203 -17.13 17.03 -9.56
#